data_352cfdd0348fc2c89ff406277514c961
#
_entry.id   352cfdd0348fc2c89ff406277514c961
#
_cell.length_a   1.000
_cell.length_b   1.000
_cell.length_c   1.000
_cell.angle_alpha   90.00
_cell.angle_beta   90.00
_cell.angle_gamma   90.00
#
_symmetry.space_group_name_H-M   'P 1'
#
loop_
_entity.id
_entity.type
_entity.pdbx_description
1 polymer ?
#
loop_
_entity_poly.entity_id
_entity_poly.type
_entity_poly.pdbx_seq_one_letter_code
_entity_poly.pdbx_strand_id
1 'polypeptide(L)'
;KDAMTHGIDGVTMVTFRLIGGAILFWLTSFFVPKEHIPWSDRLKLIGAGILGLTFNQCCYIIGLSITSPTNASIMTTSMPIFAMILSFVILHEPITMKKLGGVAIGCAGALILIMASASSGDSRVGDIRGDILCLCAQCSFALYLALFSPLVKRYSAFTINRWMFLWATILVTPFTISHVSAT
;
A
#
# COMPACT_ATOMS: atom_id res chain seq x y z
N LYS A 1 -2.86 -14.25 -5.91
CA LYS A 1 -1.84 -15.28 -6.20
C LYS A 1 -2.22 -16.16 -7.38
N ASP A 2 -3.48 -16.46 -7.59
CA ASP A 2 -3.94 -17.27 -8.74
C ASP A 2 -3.55 -16.64 -10.10
N ALA A 3 -3.64 -15.32 -10.25
CA ALA A 3 -3.21 -14.63 -11.46
C ALA A 3 -1.70 -14.81 -11.75
N MET A 4 -0.87 -14.87 -10.71
CA MET A 4 0.57 -15.10 -10.83
C MET A 4 0.89 -16.56 -11.17
N THR A 5 0.06 -17.51 -10.76
CA THR A 5 0.22 -18.93 -11.14
C THR A 5 -0.15 -19.20 -12.60
N HIS A 6 -0.90 -18.30 -13.24
CA HIS A 6 -1.28 -18.35 -14.66
C HIS A 6 -0.36 -17.54 -15.58
N GLY A 7 0.85 -17.18 -15.12
CA GLY A 7 1.89 -16.58 -15.96
C GLY A 7 1.88 -15.05 -16.05
N ILE A 8 1.06 -14.36 -15.23
CA ILE A 8 1.12 -12.89 -15.14
C ILE A 8 2.20 -12.52 -14.13
N ASP A 9 3.25 -11.86 -14.59
CA ASP A 9 4.31 -11.35 -13.73
C ASP A 9 3.79 -10.29 -12.74
N GLY A 10 4.33 -10.28 -11.51
CA GLY A 10 3.93 -9.36 -10.46
C GLY A 10 4.04 -7.90 -10.85
N VAL A 11 5.05 -7.52 -11.63
CA VAL A 11 5.25 -6.15 -12.12
C VAL A 11 4.13 -5.74 -13.07
N THR A 12 3.75 -6.63 -13.97
CA THR A 12 2.63 -6.44 -14.90
C THR A 12 1.31 -6.24 -14.14
N MET A 13 1.07 -7.03 -13.09
CA MET A 13 -0.11 -6.92 -12.25
C MET A 13 -0.19 -5.57 -11.51
N VAL A 14 0.93 -5.08 -10.96
CA VAL A 14 1.00 -3.73 -10.35
C VAL A 14 0.63 -2.67 -11.37
N THR A 15 1.18 -2.75 -12.57
CA THR A 15 0.95 -1.76 -13.62
C THR A 15 -0.50 -1.70 -14.05
N PHE A 16 -1.13 -2.84 -14.32
CA PHE A 16 -2.56 -2.88 -14.64
C PHE A 16 -3.43 -2.30 -13.52
N ARG A 17 -3.08 -2.59 -12.27
CA ARG A 17 -3.78 -2.05 -11.11
C ARG A 17 -3.64 -0.53 -11.00
N LEU A 18 -2.45 0.01 -11.24
CA LEU A 18 -2.19 1.45 -11.20
C LEU A 18 -2.87 2.19 -12.36
N ILE A 19 -2.76 1.67 -13.59
CA ILE A 19 -3.43 2.24 -14.77
C ILE A 19 -4.95 2.20 -14.60
N GLY A 20 -5.50 1.05 -14.22
CA GLY A 20 -6.95 0.91 -13.98
C GLY A 20 -7.45 1.87 -12.89
N GLY A 21 -6.72 1.97 -11.79
CA GLY A 21 -7.02 2.92 -10.72
C GLY A 21 -6.95 4.37 -11.19
N ALA A 22 -5.90 4.75 -11.94
CA ALA A 22 -5.77 6.09 -12.50
C ALA A 22 -6.95 6.43 -13.42
N ILE A 23 -7.29 5.56 -14.36
CA ILE A 23 -8.41 5.76 -15.28
C ILE A 23 -9.71 5.95 -14.50
N LEU A 24 -10.01 5.08 -13.53
CA LEU A 24 -11.23 5.16 -12.72
C LEU A 24 -11.30 6.45 -11.92
N PHE A 25 -10.21 6.84 -11.23
CA PHE A 25 -10.19 8.09 -10.46
C PHE A 25 -10.31 9.32 -11.34
N TRP A 26 -9.77 9.31 -12.55
CA TRP A 26 -9.90 10.42 -13.48
C TRP A 26 -11.29 10.49 -14.12
N LEU A 27 -11.89 9.37 -14.47
CA LEU A 27 -13.26 9.31 -14.98
C LEU A 27 -14.26 9.79 -13.92
N THR A 28 -14.15 9.30 -12.70
CA THR A 28 -15.02 9.73 -11.59
C THR A 28 -14.78 11.18 -11.17
N SER A 29 -13.61 11.75 -11.49
CA SER A 29 -13.30 13.18 -11.25
C SER A 29 -14.24 14.16 -11.98
N PHE A 30 -14.94 13.72 -13.03
CA PHE A 30 -15.96 14.55 -13.69
C PHE A 30 -17.21 14.74 -12.82
N PHE A 31 -17.47 13.83 -11.89
CA PHE A 31 -18.66 13.84 -11.03
C PHE A 31 -18.39 14.41 -9.62
N VAL A 32 -17.14 14.69 -9.27
CA VAL A 32 -16.74 15.17 -7.94
C VAL A 32 -16.29 16.63 -8.03
N PRO A 33 -16.62 17.48 -7.03
CA PRO A 33 -16.16 18.87 -6.99
C PRO A 33 -14.65 18.97 -7.11
N LYS A 34 -14.16 19.86 -7.99
CA LYS A 34 -12.74 20.05 -8.23
C LYS A 34 -12.13 20.87 -7.10
N GLU A 35 -11.26 20.28 -6.31
CA GLU A 35 -10.44 20.99 -5.33
C GLU A 35 -9.24 21.63 -6.03
N HIS A 36 -8.97 22.90 -5.71
CA HIS A 36 -7.80 23.59 -6.21
C HIS A 36 -6.57 23.19 -5.40
N ILE A 37 -5.61 22.50 -6.03
CA ILE A 37 -4.36 22.10 -5.41
C ILE A 37 -3.25 23.00 -5.95
N PRO A 38 -2.58 23.79 -5.09
CA PRO A 38 -1.42 24.57 -5.48
C PRO A 38 -0.28 23.65 -5.96
N TRP A 39 0.58 24.20 -6.82
CA TRP A 39 1.65 23.42 -7.46
C TRP A 39 2.63 22.80 -6.44
N SER A 40 2.89 23.49 -5.33
CA SER A 40 3.71 22.96 -4.23
C SER A 40 3.18 21.67 -3.62
N ASP A 41 1.86 21.58 -3.46
CA ASP A 41 1.23 20.40 -2.89
C ASP A 41 1.11 19.25 -3.91
N ARG A 42 1.00 19.59 -5.22
CA ARG A 42 1.09 18.57 -6.30
C ARG A 42 2.45 17.89 -6.33
N LEU A 43 3.53 18.61 -6.10
CA LEU A 43 4.88 18.05 -6.00
C LEU A 43 5.02 17.10 -4.79
N LYS A 44 4.43 17.46 -3.65
CA LYS A 44 4.40 16.58 -2.47
C LYS A 44 3.60 15.28 -2.75
N LEU A 45 2.56 15.35 -3.57
CA LEU A 45 1.78 14.18 -3.97
C LEU A 45 2.58 13.20 -4.86
N ILE A 46 3.67 13.62 -5.49
CA ILE A 46 4.63 12.70 -6.14
C ILE A 46 5.28 11.80 -5.08
N GLY A 47 5.83 12.40 -4.02
CA GLY A 47 6.40 11.64 -2.91
C GLY A 47 5.38 10.73 -2.22
N ALA A 48 4.15 11.21 -2.04
CA ALA A 48 3.04 10.41 -1.54
C ALA A 48 2.72 9.22 -2.46
N GLY A 49 2.71 9.43 -3.78
CA GLY A 49 2.51 8.37 -4.79
C GLY A 49 3.63 7.33 -4.77
N ILE A 50 4.88 7.77 -4.60
CA ILE A 50 6.04 6.86 -4.51
C ILE A 50 5.91 5.98 -3.27
N LEU A 51 5.76 6.57 -2.09
CA LEU A 51 5.72 5.82 -0.82
C LEU A 51 4.41 5.05 -0.62
N GLY A 52 3.27 5.69 -0.88
CA GLY A 52 1.97 5.13 -0.59
C GLY A 52 1.45 4.15 -1.64
N LEU A 53 1.90 4.27 -2.89
CA LEU A 53 1.45 3.39 -3.98
C LEU A 53 2.60 2.62 -4.61
N THR A 54 3.55 3.29 -5.27
CA THR A 54 4.57 2.61 -6.08
C THR A 54 5.40 1.65 -5.25
N PHE A 55 6.11 2.14 -4.25
CA PHE A 55 6.98 1.32 -3.41
C PHE A 55 6.18 0.31 -2.60
N ASN A 56 5.06 0.73 -1.99
CA ASN A 56 4.18 -0.16 -1.24
C ASN A 56 3.68 -1.32 -2.10
N GLN A 57 3.11 -1.05 -3.28
CA GLN A 57 2.56 -2.09 -4.15
C GLN A 57 3.63 -3.01 -4.72
N CYS A 58 4.78 -2.47 -5.15
CA CYS A 58 5.89 -3.29 -5.64
C CYS A 58 6.40 -4.24 -4.55
N CYS A 59 6.72 -3.72 -3.36
CA CYS A 59 7.19 -4.55 -2.25
C CYS A 59 6.15 -5.60 -1.85
N TYR A 60 4.88 -5.22 -1.77
CA TYR A 60 3.82 -6.14 -1.37
C TYR A 60 3.60 -7.26 -2.40
N ILE A 61 3.53 -6.93 -3.68
CA ILE A 61 3.25 -7.92 -4.73
C ILE A 61 4.44 -8.85 -4.95
N ILE A 62 5.68 -8.32 -4.96
CA ILE A 62 6.89 -9.14 -5.02
C ILE A 62 6.98 -10.01 -3.75
N GLY A 63 6.73 -9.46 -2.57
CA GLY A 63 6.67 -10.22 -1.33
C GLY A 63 5.65 -11.35 -1.40
N LEU A 64 4.43 -11.06 -1.86
CA LEU A 64 3.36 -12.05 -2.00
C LEU A 64 3.66 -13.15 -3.03
N SER A 65 4.48 -12.89 -4.05
CA SER A 65 4.90 -13.91 -5.01
C SER A 65 5.83 -14.94 -4.38
N ILE A 66 6.66 -14.51 -3.43
CA ILE A 66 7.68 -15.34 -2.76
C ILE A 66 7.12 -16.02 -1.52
N THR A 67 6.33 -15.30 -0.69
CA THR A 67 5.77 -15.84 0.56
C THR A 67 4.38 -16.47 0.38
N SER A 68 3.86 -17.07 1.45
CA SER A 68 2.50 -17.60 1.46
C SER A 68 1.45 -16.48 1.62
N PRO A 69 0.23 -16.64 1.08
CA PRO A 69 -0.85 -15.67 1.30
C PRO A 69 -1.18 -15.46 2.78
N THR A 70 -1.05 -16.51 3.59
CA THR A 70 -1.27 -16.47 5.04
C THR A 70 -0.24 -15.58 5.72
N ASN A 71 1.06 -15.76 5.41
CA ASN A 71 2.14 -14.94 5.96
C ASN A 71 1.98 -13.47 5.52
N ALA A 72 1.71 -13.22 4.22
CA ALA A 72 1.47 -11.86 3.73
C ALA A 72 0.31 -11.17 4.48
N SER A 73 -0.77 -11.91 4.78
CA SER A 73 -1.89 -11.40 5.57
C SER A 73 -1.49 -11.06 7.00
N ILE A 74 -0.68 -11.92 7.66
CA ILE A 74 -0.14 -11.64 8.99
C ILE A 74 0.73 -10.38 8.96
N MET A 75 1.62 -10.24 7.97
CA MET A 75 2.47 -9.04 7.84
C MET A 75 1.63 -7.78 7.62
N THR A 76 0.51 -7.87 6.91
CA THR A 76 -0.40 -6.73 6.70
C THR A 76 -1.02 -6.23 8.01
N THR A 77 -1.23 -7.09 9.01
CA THR A 77 -1.74 -6.67 10.33
C THR A 77 -0.77 -5.80 11.11
N SER A 78 0.49 -5.73 10.72
CA SER A 78 1.49 -4.85 11.34
C SER A 78 1.33 -3.36 10.96
N MET A 79 0.57 -3.06 9.90
CA MET A 79 0.38 -1.69 9.41
C MET A 79 -0.08 -0.70 10.49
N PRO A 80 -1.11 -0.97 11.31
CA PRO A 80 -1.51 -0.03 12.37
C PRO A 80 -0.45 0.15 13.46
N ILE A 81 0.41 -0.86 13.69
CA ILE A 81 1.54 -0.74 14.61
C ILE A 81 2.56 0.26 14.07
N PHE A 82 2.97 0.11 12.80
CA PHE A 82 3.86 1.07 12.15
C PHE A 82 3.26 2.47 12.09
N ALA A 83 1.97 2.60 11.78
CA ALA A 83 1.28 3.88 11.76
C ALA A 83 1.31 4.57 13.13
N MET A 84 1.08 3.83 14.21
CA MET A 84 1.14 4.35 15.57
C MET A 84 2.54 4.82 15.97
N ILE A 85 3.57 4.01 15.66
CA ILE A 85 4.98 4.34 15.98
C ILE A 85 5.42 5.56 15.17
N LEU A 86 5.16 5.59 13.87
CA LEU A 86 5.56 6.69 13.00
C LEU A 86 4.78 7.98 13.29
N SER A 87 3.51 7.90 13.66
CA SER A 87 2.76 9.05 14.16
C SER A 87 3.38 9.63 15.44
N PHE A 88 3.81 8.79 16.36
CA PHE A 88 4.49 9.25 17.56
C PHE A 88 5.83 9.93 17.23
N VAL A 89 6.65 9.31 16.37
CA VAL A 89 8.01 9.82 16.07
C VAL A 89 7.96 11.07 15.17
N ILE A 90 7.11 11.08 14.14
CA ILE A 90 7.10 12.14 13.10
C ILE A 90 6.13 13.26 13.45
N LEU A 91 4.91 12.92 13.89
CA LEU A 91 3.89 13.91 14.21
C LEU A 91 3.91 14.31 15.69
N HIS A 92 4.75 13.68 16.51
CA HIS A 92 4.80 13.89 17.96
C HIS A 92 3.43 13.68 18.64
N GLU A 93 2.57 12.86 18.04
CA GLU A 93 1.27 12.53 18.61
C GLU A 93 1.44 11.54 19.77
N PRO A 94 0.88 11.82 20.95
CA PRO A 94 1.05 10.92 22.11
C PRO A 94 0.38 9.57 21.83
N ILE A 95 1.06 8.50 22.22
CA ILE A 95 0.48 7.16 22.25
C ILE A 95 -0.44 7.09 23.46
N THR A 96 -1.74 7.15 23.22
CA THR A 96 -2.73 7.01 24.30
C THR A 96 -3.08 5.54 24.51
N MET A 97 -3.46 5.18 25.74
CA MET A 97 -3.91 3.81 26.07
C MET A 97 -5.10 3.36 25.23
N LYS A 98 -5.94 4.30 24.79
CA LYS A 98 -7.04 4.01 23.87
C LYS A 98 -6.55 3.58 22.49
N LYS A 99 -5.56 4.30 21.93
CA LYS A 99 -4.93 3.95 20.64
C LYS A 99 -4.23 2.59 20.74
N LEU A 100 -3.44 2.38 21.81
CA LEU A 100 -2.73 1.13 22.04
C LEU A 100 -3.68 -0.05 22.19
N GLY A 101 -4.72 0.09 23.00
CA GLY A 101 -5.75 -0.93 23.17
C GLY A 101 -6.50 -1.27 21.87
N GLY A 102 -6.88 -0.25 21.10
CA GLY A 102 -7.53 -0.44 19.80
C GLY A 102 -6.65 -1.21 18.81
N VAL A 103 -5.37 -0.83 18.69
CA VAL A 103 -4.40 -1.54 17.84
C VAL A 103 -4.19 -2.98 18.31
N ALA A 104 -4.02 -3.21 19.60
CA ALA A 104 -3.84 -4.55 20.16
C ALA A 104 -5.04 -5.46 19.89
N ILE A 105 -6.26 -4.97 20.14
CA ILE A 105 -7.49 -5.73 19.89
C ILE A 105 -7.66 -6.00 18.38
N GLY A 106 -7.43 -5.00 17.53
CA GLY A 106 -7.54 -5.15 16.08
C GLY A 106 -6.54 -6.16 15.52
N CYS A 107 -5.28 -6.09 15.95
CA CYS A 107 -4.24 -7.05 15.56
C CYS A 107 -4.57 -8.46 16.06
N ALA A 108 -5.01 -8.62 17.30
CA ALA A 108 -5.39 -9.91 17.86
C ALA A 108 -6.57 -10.53 17.08
N GLY A 109 -7.60 -9.76 16.77
CA GLY A 109 -8.74 -10.22 15.97
C GLY A 109 -8.33 -10.64 14.56
N ALA A 110 -7.47 -9.86 13.90
CA ALA A 110 -6.95 -10.19 12.57
C ALA A 110 -6.10 -11.47 12.59
N LEU A 111 -5.23 -11.64 13.60
CA LEU A 111 -4.41 -12.85 13.75
C LEU A 111 -5.27 -14.09 13.98
N ILE A 112 -6.29 -14.02 14.84
CA ILE A 112 -7.22 -15.14 15.08
C ILE A 112 -7.91 -15.55 13.79
N LEU A 113 -8.39 -14.57 12.99
CA LEU A 113 -9.06 -14.84 11.72
C LEU A 113 -8.11 -15.52 10.72
N ILE A 114 -6.87 -15.04 10.63
CA ILE A 114 -5.84 -15.59 9.73
C ILE A 114 -5.47 -17.01 10.14
N MET A 115 -5.27 -17.25 11.44
CA MET A 115 -4.96 -18.59 11.96
C MET A 115 -6.10 -19.58 11.71
N ALA A 116 -7.34 -19.14 11.89
CA ALA A 116 -8.51 -19.99 11.58
C ALA A 116 -8.58 -20.33 10.08
N SER A 117 -8.25 -19.39 9.20
CA SER A 117 -8.19 -19.62 7.76
C SER A 117 -7.01 -20.51 7.35
N ALA A 118 -5.87 -20.41 8.02
CA ALA A 118 -4.67 -21.22 7.76
C ALA A 118 -4.88 -22.70 8.12
N SER A 119 -5.70 -22.98 9.12
CA SER A 119 -6.06 -24.36 9.52
C SER A 119 -6.81 -25.14 8.43
N SER A 120 -7.31 -24.42 7.41
CA SER A 120 -8.14 -25.01 6.34
C SER A 120 -7.33 -25.56 5.14
N GLY A 121 -6.02 -25.62 5.19
CA GLY A 121 -5.28 -26.52 4.29
C GLY A 121 -4.18 -26.02 3.37
N ASP A 122 -3.63 -24.82 3.50
CA ASP A 122 -2.46 -24.44 2.67
C ASP A 122 -1.30 -23.88 3.51
N SER A 123 -0.63 -24.76 4.24
CA SER A 123 0.57 -24.46 5.02
C SER A 123 1.84 -24.58 4.15
N ARG A 124 1.94 -23.79 3.07
CA ARG A 124 3.24 -23.54 2.46
C ARG A 124 4.02 -22.63 3.39
N VAL A 125 5.15 -23.12 3.89
CA VAL A 125 6.12 -22.29 4.64
C VAL A 125 6.56 -21.15 3.70
N GLY A 126 6.22 -19.91 4.05
CA GLY A 126 6.61 -18.75 3.25
C GLY A 126 8.10 -18.47 3.37
N ASP A 127 8.69 -17.86 2.34
CA ASP A 127 10.08 -17.40 2.40
C ASP A 127 10.16 -16.12 3.22
N ILE A 128 11.10 -16.07 4.17
CA ILE A 128 11.36 -14.90 5.04
C ILE A 128 11.66 -13.63 4.23
N ARG A 129 12.23 -13.75 3.04
CA ARG A 129 12.48 -12.63 2.13
C ARG A 129 11.18 -11.97 1.68
N GLY A 130 10.17 -12.78 1.35
CA GLY A 130 8.84 -12.30 1.00
C GLY A 130 8.13 -11.63 2.18
N ASP A 131 8.29 -12.19 3.39
CA ASP A 131 7.75 -11.62 4.62
C ASP A 131 8.35 -10.23 4.92
N ILE A 132 9.68 -10.10 4.77
CA ILE A 132 10.38 -8.80 4.94
C ILE A 132 9.87 -7.78 3.91
N LEU A 133 9.68 -8.16 2.65
CA LEU A 133 9.13 -7.27 1.63
C LEU A 133 7.71 -6.81 1.97
N CYS A 134 6.87 -7.71 2.47
CA CYS A 134 5.53 -7.36 2.93
C CYS A 134 5.57 -6.39 4.11
N LEU A 135 6.48 -6.58 5.08
CA LEU A 135 6.68 -5.64 6.18
C LEU A 135 7.17 -4.27 5.70
N CYS A 136 8.13 -4.24 4.77
CA CYS A 136 8.60 -3.00 4.14
C CYS A 136 7.46 -2.25 3.43
N ALA A 137 6.56 -2.97 2.77
CA ALA A 137 5.38 -2.37 2.17
C ALA A 137 4.48 -1.69 3.21
N GLN A 138 4.20 -2.36 4.35
CA GLN A 138 3.38 -1.78 5.41
C GLN A 138 4.05 -0.57 6.06
N CYS A 139 5.36 -0.65 6.30
CA CYS A 139 6.14 0.47 6.84
C CYS A 139 6.12 1.68 5.88
N SER A 140 6.28 1.45 4.57
CA SER A 140 6.22 2.50 3.55
C SER A 140 4.86 3.19 3.52
N PHE A 141 3.77 2.43 3.60
CA PHE A 141 2.42 3.00 3.62
C PHE A 141 2.16 3.79 4.91
N ALA A 142 2.60 3.29 6.05
CA ALA A 142 2.51 3.99 7.32
C ALA A 142 3.35 5.29 7.31
N LEU A 143 4.54 5.25 6.69
CA LEU A 143 5.39 6.43 6.50
C LEU A 143 4.72 7.47 5.59
N TYR A 144 4.06 7.03 4.51
CA TYR A 144 3.24 7.93 3.69
C TYR A 144 2.16 8.63 4.53
N LEU A 145 1.41 7.88 5.35
CA LEU A 145 0.38 8.47 6.20
C LEU A 145 0.94 9.47 7.21
N ALA A 146 2.09 9.19 7.80
CA ALA A 146 2.72 10.07 8.77
C ALA A 146 3.30 11.34 8.10
N LEU A 147 4.09 11.20 7.04
CA LEU A 147 4.75 12.35 6.39
C LEU A 147 3.76 13.26 5.66
N PHE A 148 2.75 12.70 5.01
CA PHE A 148 1.76 13.45 4.24
C PHE A 148 0.45 13.68 4.99
N SER A 149 0.43 13.45 6.32
CA SER A 149 -0.72 13.72 7.19
C SER A 149 -1.35 15.11 6.98
N PRO A 150 -0.57 16.20 6.82
CA PRO A 150 -1.15 17.52 6.57
C PRO A 150 -1.94 17.60 5.24
N LEU A 151 -1.48 16.90 4.20
CA LEU A 151 -2.20 16.82 2.93
C LEU A 151 -3.46 15.96 3.05
N VAL A 152 -3.33 14.80 3.73
CA VAL A 152 -4.45 13.88 3.94
C VAL A 152 -5.57 14.52 4.76
N LYS A 153 -5.23 15.42 5.70
CA LYS A 153 -6.22 16.17 6.49
C LYS A 153 -6.81 17.38 5.73
N ARG A 154 -6.10 17.91 4.72
CA ARG A 154 -6.48 19.13 4.00
C ARG A 154 -7.34 18.87 2.78
N TYR A 155 -7.06 17.81 2.05
CA TYR A 155 -7.74 17.46 0.80
C TYR A 155 -8.58 16.20 0.95
N SER A 156 -9.59 16.05 0.10
CA SER A 156 -10.39 14.83 0.07
C SER A 156 -9.53 13.61 -0.33
N ALA A 157 -9.85 12.46 0.24
CA ALA A 157 -9.17 11.21 -0.11
C ALA A 157 -9.25 10.92 -1.62
N PHE A 158 -10.34 11.32 -2.26
CA PHE A 158 -10.53 11.20 -3.69
C PHE A 158 -9.51 12.01 -4.48
N THR A 159 -9.33 13.27 -4.13
CA THR A 159 -8.39 14.20 -4.77
C THR A 159 -6.95 13.73 -4.61
N ILE A 160 -6.58 13.28 -3.41
CA ILE A 160 -5.24 12.73 -3.14
C ILE A 160 -4.99 11.47 -3.98
N ASN A 161 -5.90 10.50 -3.94
CA ASN A 161 -5.74 9.25 -4.68
C ASN A 161 -5.65 9.49 -6.19
N ARG A 162 -6.46 10.39 -6.75
CA ARG A 162 -6.41 10.75 -8.17
C ARG A 162 -4.99 11.16 -8.60
N TRP A 163 -4.34 12.02 -7.84
CA TRP A 163 -2.97 12.48 -8.15
C TRP A 163 -1.93 11.42 -7.85
N MET A 164 -2.08 10.67 -6.75
CA MET A 164 -1.15 9.59 -6.41
C MET A 164 -1.15 8.48 -7.46
N PHE A 165 -2.33 8.04 -7.92
CA PHE A 165 -2.43 7.03 -8.98
C PHE A 165 -1.87 7.52 -10.31
N LEU A 166 -2.07 8.80 -10.66
CA LEU A 166 -1.48 9.40 -11.85
C LEU A 166 0.05 9.36 -11.79
N TRP A 167 0.64 9.86 -10.71
CA TRP A 167 2.09 9.88 -10.55
C TRP A 167 2.68 8.47 -10.45
N ALA A 168 2.05 7.57 -9.72
CA ALA A 168 2.48 6.18 -9.63
C ALA A 168 2.47 5.49 -11.00
N THR A 169 1.43 5.72 -11.81
CA THR A 169 1.33 5.19 -13.18
C THR A 169 2.45 5.73 -14.05
N ILE A 170 2.70 7.04 -14.04
CA ILE A 170 3.76 7.67 -14.83
C ILE A 170 5.15 7.11 -14.45
N LEU A 171 5.38 6.86 -13.15
CA LEU A 171 6.65 6.33 -12.67
C LEU A 171 6.86 4.84 -12.97
N VAL A 172 5.81 4.02 -12.86
CA VAL A 172 5.91 2.56 -13.01
C VAL A 172 5.88 2.13 -14.48
N THR A 173 5.12 2.82 -15.32
CA THR A 173 4.95 2.43 -16.74
C THR A 173 6.27 2.28 -17.50
N PRO A 174 7.29 3.18 -17.39
CA PRO A 174 8.56 3.01 -18.09
C PRO A 174 9.31 1.74 -17.69
N PHE A 175 9.27 1.39 -16.39
CA PHE A 175 9.92 0.18 -15.88
C PHE A 175 9.24 -1.10 -16.38
N THR A 176 7.92 -1.08 -16.49
CA THR A 176 7.17 -2.23 -17.00
C THR A 176 7.40 -2.44 -18.49
N ILE A 177 7.41 -1.36 -19.27
CA ILE A 177 7.67 -1.45 -20.72
C ILE A 177 9.07 -2.01 -20.95
N SER A 178 10.09 -1.55 -20.22
CA SER A 178 11.45 -2.07 -20.33
C SER A 178 11.56 -3.54 -19.90
N HIS A 179 10.78 -3.98 -18.93
CA HIS A 179 10.77 -5.37 -18.47
C HIS A 179 10.05 -6.29 -19.48
N VAL A 180 8.92 -5.89 -20.02
CA VAL A 180 8.15 -6.65 -21.03
C VAL A 180 8.90 -6.69 -22.38
N SER A 181 9.66 -5.67 -22.73
CA SER A 181 10.45 -5.67 -23.97
C SER A 181 11.75 -6.49 -23.87
N ALA A 182 12.15 -6.90 -22.66
CA ALA A 182 13.35 -7.70 -22.40
C ALA A 182 13.04 -9.20 -22.24
N THR A 183 11.75 -9.58 -22.20
CA THR A 183 11.25 -10.97 -22.15
C THR A 183 10.77 -11.41 -23.52
#